data_8c8e8ebafa6ba4f16940f28ae00178be
#
_entry.id   8c8e8ebafa6ba4f16940f28ae00178be
#
_cell.length_a   1.000
_cell.length_b   1.000
_cell.length_c   1.000
_cell.angle_alpha   90.00
_cell.angle_beta   90.00
_cell.angle_gamma   90.00
#
_symmetry.space_group_name_H-M   'P 1'
#
loop_
_entity.id
_entity.type
_entity.pdbx_description
1 polymer ?
#
loop_
_entity_poly.entity_id
_entity_poly.type
_entity_poly.pdbx_seq_one_letter_code
_entity_poly.pdbx_strand_id
1 'polypeptide(L)'
;MKTEIAEKLGIEYPIFAFTHCRDVVVAVSKAGGIGVLGAVGYSPEQLKEELDWIDAHIGDYPYGVDTVIPQKYEGMDNKDPEELLEQLQQLVPEEHKSFAQKLLNDHGVPEADTSNGPEGGLLGWTEATAGPQIEEALKRKNVKLIANALGTPPADIVKKIQDKGILVGALCGKIKQAKAHKEAGLDFIIAQGGEGGGHTGEIGSIVLWPQIIDAVGDMPVLAAGGIGNGRQMAAAMAMGAQGIWAGSLWLTVEESHSQPAQRESYFCLLYTSDAADDMQC
;
A
#
# COMPACT_ATOMS: atom_id res chain seq x y z
N MET A 1 -10.97 -4.30 20.47
CA MET A 1 -10.38 -3.02 20.86
C MET A 1 -11.14 -1.94 20.10
N LYS A 2 -11.85 -1.07 20.81
CA LYS A 2 -12.79 -0.13 20.17
C LYS A 2 -12.10 1.20 19.89
N THR A 3 -11.96 1.53 18.61
CA THR A 3 -11.54 2.86 18.15
C THR A 3 -12.58 3.37 17.15
N GLU A 4 -12.65 4.68 16.94
CA GLU A 4 -13.65 5.28 16.04
C GLU A 4 -13.59 4.68 14.64
N ILE A 5 -12.39 4.52 14.09
CA ILE A 5 -12.22 3.95 12.74
C ILE A 5 -12.62 2.47 12.68
N ALA A 6 -12.35 1.69 13.74
CA ALA A 6 -12.76 0.29 13.79
C ALA A 6 -14.28 0.15 13.86
N GLU A 7 -14.94 1.02 14.63
CA GLU A 7 -16.41 1.05 14.72
C GLU A 7 -17.05 1.48 13.38
N LYS A 8 -16.51 2.49 12.71
CA LYS A 8 -16.97 2.92 11.36
C LYS A 8 -16.84 1.82 10.31
N LEU A 9 -15.80 1.00 10.40
CA LEU A 9 -15.53 -0.09 9.46
C LEU A 9 -16.21 -1.40 9.85
N GLY A 10 -16.74 -1.51 11.08
CA GLY A 10 -17.34 -2.74 11.60
C GLY A 10 -16.34 -3.87 11.85
N ILE A 11 -15.09 -3.54 12.20
CA ILE A 11 -14.03 -4.52 12.49
C ILE A 11 -13.79 -4.67 14.00
N GLU A 12 -13.35 -5.85 14.41
CA GLU A 12 -13.09 -6.16 15.83
C GLU A 12 -11.76 -5.58 16.33
N TYR A 13 -10.73 -5.70 15.48
CA TYR A 13 -9.37 -5.23 15.77
C TYR A 13 -8.97 -4.14 14.78
N PRO A 14 -8.43 -3.00 15.23
CA PRO A 14 -7.96 -1.93 14.33
C PRO A 14 -6.61 -2.28 13.70
N ILE A 15 -6.57 -3.41 12.98
CA ILE A 15 -5.43 -3.96 12.26
C ILE A 15 -5.73 -3.89 10.77
N PHE A 16 -4.97 -3.06 10.05
CA PHE A 16 -5.05 -2.88 8.61
C PHE A 16 -3.86 -3.60 7.98
N ALA A 17 -4.15 -4.65 7.22
CA ALA A 17 -3.15 -5.49 6.57
C ALA A 17 -2.98 -5.11 5.10
N PHE A 18 -1.98 -4.30 4.79
CA PHE A 18 -1.60 -4.02 3.42
C PHE A 18 -0.87 -5.22 2.81
N THR A 19 -1.33 -5.68 1.66
CA THR A 19 -0.77 -6.86 0.98
C THR A 19 -1.10 -6.85 -0.51
N HIS A 20 -0.29 -7.54 -1.32
CA HIS A 20 -0.58 -7.83 -2.73
C HIS A 20 -1.17 -9.24 -2.92
N CYS A 21 -1.53 -9.92 -1.82
CA CYS A 21 -2.04 -11.29 -1.84
C CYS A 21 -3.50 -11.32 -1.39
N ARG A 22 -4.41 -11.72 -2.27
CA ARG A 22 -5.84 -11.82 -2.01
C ARG A 22 -6.19 -12.77 -0.86
N ASP A 23 -5.42 -13.85 -0.70
CA ASP A 23 -5.65 -14.83 0.37
C ASP A 23 -5.41 -14.19 1.74
N VAL A 24 -4.36 -13.38 1.88
CA VAL A 24 -4.09 -12.59 3.10
C VAL A 24 -5.20 -11.59 3.37
N VAL A 25 -5.72 -10.91 2.33
CA VAL A 25 -6.86 -9.99 2.49
C VAL A 25 -8.04 -10.71 3.14
N VAL A 26 -8.41 -11.86 2.60
CA VAL A 26 -9.54 -12.66 3.12
C VAL A 26 -9.27 -13.17 4.54
N ALA A 27 -8.06 -13.70 4.80
CA ALA A 27 -7.69 -14.27 6.10
C ALA A 27 -7.74 -13.21 7.21
N VAL A 28 -7.14 -12.04 6.99
CA VAL A 28 -7.11 -10.96 7.99
C VAL A 28 -8.50 -10.38 8.22
N SER A 29 -9.29 -10.17 7.17
CA SER A 29 -10.66 -9.66 7.32
C SER A 29 -11.54 -10.62 8.10
N LYS A 30 -11.46 -11.93 7.84
CA LYS A 30 -12.17 -12.96 8.60
C LYS A 30 -11.69 -13.10 10.05
N ALA A 31 -10.42 -12.77 10.31
CA ALA A 31 -9.87 -12.76 11.66
C ALA A 31 -10.25 -11.52 12.49
N GLY A 32 -11.07 -10.62 11.93
CA GLY A 32 -11.59 -9.43 12.63
C GLY A 32 -10.80 -8.14 12.42
N GLY A 33 -9.74 -8.17 11.59
CA GLY A 33 -9.07 -6.97 11.07
C GLY A 33 -9.68 -6.51 9.74
N ILE A 34 -8.89 -5.85 8.91
CA ILE A 34 -9.24 -5.49 7.55
C ILE A 34 -8.05 -5.68 6.62
N GLY A 35 -8.17 -6.56 5.64
CA GLY A 35 -7.19 -6.72 4.57
C GLY A 35 -7.33 -5.61 3.53
N VAL A 36 -6.22 -5.12 3.03
CA VAL A 36 -6.17 -4.06 2.01
C VAL A 36 -5.31 -4.52 0.84
N LEU A 37 -5.93 -4.73 -0.31
CA LEU A 37 -5.24 -5.17 -1.52
C LEU A 37 -4.52 -4.00 -2.19
N GLY A 38 -3.19 -4.11 -2.37
CA GLY A 38 -2.42 -3.17 -3.17
C GLY A 38 -2.67 -3.38 -4.65
N ALA A 39 -3.25 -2.38 -5.32
CA ALA A 39 -3.69 -2.48 -6.71
C ALA A 39 -2.61 -2.13 -7.74
N VAL A 40 -1.50 -1.51 -7.33
CA VAL A 40 -0.50 -0.93 -8.25
C VAL A 40 0.10 -1.92 -9.26
N GLY A 41 0.20 -3.20 -8.89
CA GLY A 41 0.77 -4.25 -9.73
C GLY A 41 -0.22 -4.91 -10.71
N TYR A 42 -1.49 -4.50 -10.72
CA TYR A 42 -2.53 -5.12 -11.52
C TYR A 42 -3.03 -4.20 -12.64
N SER A 43 -3.29 -4.75 -13.82
CA SER A 43 -4.17 -4.08 -14.77
C SER A 43 -5.59 -3.99 -14.20
N PRO A 44 -6.46 -3.10 -14.74
CA PRO A 44 -7.87 -3.07 -14.31
C PRO A 44 -8.58 -4.42 -14.44
N GLU A 45 -8.27 -5.19 -15.47
CA GLU A 45 -8.82 -6.53 -15.72
C GLU A 45 -8.32 -7.55 -14.68
N GLN A 46 -7.01 -7.56 -14.41
CA GLN A 46 -6.40 -8.41 -13.38
C GLN A 46 -6.93 -8.05 -12.00
N LEU A 47 -7.02 -6.75 -11.68
CA LEU A 47 -7.61 -6.30 -10.42
C LEU A 47 -9.05 -6.79 -10.28
N LYS A 48 -9.82 -6.75 -11.37
CA LYS A 48 -11.19 -7.29 -11.35
C LYS A 48 -11.20 -8.77 -10.97
N GLU A 49 -10.31 -9.58 -11.53
CA GLU A 49 -10.20 -11.02 -11.20
C GLU A 49 -9.85 -11.25 -9.73
N GLU A 50 -8.89 -10.48 -9.19
CA GLU A 50 -8.52 -10.52 -7.79
C GLU A 50 -9.69 -10.14 -6.87
N LEU A 51 -10.41 -9.08 -7.20
CA LEU A 51 -11.57 -8.63 -6.42
C LEU A 51 -12.76 -9.59 -6.53
N ASP A 52 -13.01 -10.19 -7.70
CA ASP A 52 -14.02 -11.24 -7.88
C ASP A 52 -13.71 -12.45 -6.98
N TRP A 53 -12.45 -12.84 -6.92
CA TRP A 53 -12.03 -13.93 -6.04
C TRP A 53 -12.19 -13.57 -4.55
N ILE A 54 -11.79 -12.36 -4.13
CA ILE A 54 -11.98 -11.89 -2.76
C ILE A 54 -13.47 -11.92 -2.40
N ASP A 55 -14.32 -11.33 -3.23
CA ASP A 55 -15.77 -11.28 -3.00
C ASP A 55 -16.40 -12.67 -2.87
N ALA A 56 -15.91 -13.65 -3.62
CA ALA A 56 -16.36 -15.03 -3.54
C ALA A 56 -15.96 -15.74 -2.23
N HIS A 57 -14.89 -15.29 -1.57
CA HIS A 57 -14.32 -15.97 -0.41
C HIS A 57 -14.47 -15.22 0.92
N ILE A 58 -14.70 -13.91 0.89
CA ILE A 58 -14.67 -13.07 2.10
C ILE A 58 -15.96 -13.11 2.91
N GLY A 59 -17.08 -13.46 2.30
CA GLY A 59 -18.39 -13.38 2.94
C GLY A 59 -18.88 -11.94 3.11
N ASP A 60 -19.33 -11.57 4.30
CA ASP A 60 -19.79 -10.20 4.61
C ASP A 60 -18.72 -9.33 5.30
N TYR A 61 -17.48 -9.81 5.39
CA TYR A 61 -16.39 -9.05 6.01
C TYR A 61 -15.92 -7.91 5.09
N PRO A 62 -15.55 -6.74 5.69
CA PRO A 62 -15.03 -5.61 4.92
C PRO A 62 -13.59 -5.84 4.47
N TYR A 63 -13.22 -5.20 3.36
CA TYR A 63 -11.83 -5.09 2.92
C TYR A 63 -11.57 -3.73 2.27
N GLY A 64 -10.31 -3.44 1.99
CA GLY A 64 -9.88 -2.21 1.34
C GLY A 64 -9.09 -2.46 0.08
N VAL A 65 -8.89 -1.38 -0.67
CA VAL A 65 -7.99 -1.33 -1.84
C VAL A 65 -7.04 -0.15 -1.68
N ASP A 66 -5.76 -0.39 -1.95
CA ASP A 66 -4.74 0.66 -1.99
C ASP A 66 -4.38 0.95 -3.44
N THR A 67 -4.40 2.21 -3.81
CA THR A 67 -4.10 2.69 -5.17
C THR A 67 -2.94 3.68 -5.14
N VAL A 68 -2.40 3.99 -6.31
CA VAL A 68 -1.32 4.97 -6.43
C VAL A 68 -1.73 6.06 -7.42
N ILE A 69 -2.08 7.23 -6.88
CA ILE A 69 -2.37 8.44 -7.66
C ILE A 69 -1.37 9.52 -7.23
N PRO A 70 -0.20 9.61 -7.86
CA PRO A 70 0.78 10.62 -7.52
C PRO A 70 0.31 12.00 -7.98
N GLN A 71 0.58 13.03 -7.16
CA GLN A 71 0.26 14.42 -7.53
C GLN A 71 1.15 14.94 -8.68
N LYS A 72 2.38 14.44 -8.77
CA LYS A 72 3.37 14.81 -9.79
C LYS A 72 4.30 13.64 -10.05
N TYR A 73 4.62 13.42 -11.31
CA TYR A 73 5.65 12.49 -11.76
C TYR A 73 6.31 13.00 -13.03
N GLU A 74 7.51 12.51 -13.31
CA GLU A 74 8.24 12.86 -14.54
C GLU A 74 7.47 12.35 -15.75
N GLY A 75 7.29 13.23 -16.74
CA GLY A 75 6.52 12.91 -17.94
C GLY A 75 4.99 12.96 -17.77
N MET A 76 4.47 13.57 -16.69
CA MET A 76 3.02 13.69 -16.44
C MET A 76 2.25 14.36 -17.59
N ASP A 77 2.90 15.23 -18.36
CA ASP A 77 2.31 15.90 -19.52
C ASP A 77 2.19 14.97 -20.75
N ASN A 78 2.92 13.85 -20.76
CA ASN A 78 2.84 12.86 -21.83
C ASN A 78 1.68 11.88 -21.56
N LYS A 79 0.70 11.88 -22.47
CA LYS A 79 -0.50 11.03 -22.35
C LYS A 79 -0.39 9.70 -23.08
N ASP A 80 0.68 9.51 -23.84
CA ASP A 80 0.95 8.24 -24.51
C ASP A 80 1.77 7.32 -23.58
N PRO A 81 1.22 6.19 -23.14
CA PRO A 81 1.92 5.28 -22.22
C PRO A 81 3.20 4.68 -22.81
N GLU A 82 3.26 4.42 -24.12
CA GLU A 82 4.46 3.85 -24.77
C GLU A 82 5.58 4.89 -24.81
N GLU A 83 5.27 6.12 -25.24
CA GLU A 83 6.25 7.21 -25.25
C GLU A 83 6.73 7.55 -23.83
N LEU A 84 5.82 7.56 -22.84
CA LEU A 84 6.19 7.79 -21.46
C LEU A 84 7.14 6.69 -20.94
N LEU A 85 6.85 5.44 -21.26
CA LEU A 85 7.71 4.31 -20.88
C LEU A 85 9.12 4.42 -21.49
N GLU A 86 9.20 4.74 -22.78
CA GLU A 86 10.49 4.95 -23.45
C GLU A 86 11.27 6.12 -22.81
N GLN A 87 10.60 7.22 -22.51
CA GLN A 87 11.22 8.36 -21.83
C GLN A 87 11.77 7.97 -20.44
N LEU A 88 11.02 7.24 -19.63
CA LEU A 88 11.44 6.79 -18.31
C LEU A 88 12.60 5.81 -18.39
N GLN A 89 12.60 4.89 -19.36
CA GLN A 89 13.72 3.95 -19.57
C GLN A 89 15.02 4.65 -19.94
N GLN A 90 14.95 5.77 -20.66
CA GLN A 90 16.14 6.59 -20.98
C GLN A 90 16.74 7.29 -19.76
N LEU A 91 15.95 7.54 -18.73
CA LEU A 91 16.40 8.15 -17.47
C LEU A 91 17.18 7.17 -16.57
N VAL A 92 17.08 5.86 -16.82
CA VAL A 92 17.82 4.85 -16.03
C VAL A 92 19.31 4.89 -16.42
N PRO A 93 20.23 5.20 -15.49
CA PRO A 93 21.65 5.23 -15.76
C PRO A 93 22.18 3.88 -16.29
N GLU A 94 23.10 3.93 -17.26
CA GLU A 94 23.70 2.72 -17.82
C GLU A 94 24.49 1.88 -16.80
N GLU A 95 25.03 2.51 -15.79
CA GLU A 95 25.69 1.81 -14.67
C GLU A 95 24.72 0.91 -13.91
N HIS A 96 23.47 1.35 -13.69
CA HIS A 96 22.44 0.55 -13.01
C HIS A 96 22.00 -0.63 -13.88
N LYS A 97 21.81 -0.42 -15.19
CA LYS A 97 21.48 -1.49 -16.13
C LYS A 97 22.59 -2.54 -16.18
N SER A 98 23.84 -2.08 -16.28
CA SER A 98 25.04 -2.95 -16.33
C SER A 98 25.21 -3.73 -15.02
N PHE A 99 24.95 -3.10 -13.86
CA PHE A 99 24.99 -3.77 -12.57
C PHE A 99 23.94 -4.88 -12.48
N ALA A 100 22.68 -4.55 -12.82
CA ALA A 100 21.61 -5.53 -12.80
C ALA A 100 21.90 -6.72 -13.73
N GLN A 101 22.34 -6.46 -14.96
CA GLN A 101 22.68 -7.51 -15.91
C GLN A 101 23.85 -8.38 -15.41
N LYS A 102 24.87 -7.77 -14.83
CA LYS A 102 25.99 -8.51 -14.22
C LYS A 102 25.50 -9.43 -13.11
N LEU A 103 24.64 -8.93 -12.21
CA LEU A 103 24.10 -9.69 -11.10
C LEU A 103 23.30 -10.91 -11.60
N LEU A 104 22.44 -10.72 -12.58
CA LEU A 104 21.67 -11.81 -13.20
C LEU A 104 22.60 -12.88 -13.80
N ASN A 105 23.64 -12.46 -14.53
CA ASN A 105 24.60 -13.36 -15.14
C ASN A 105 25.44 -14.12 -14.09
N ASP A 106 25.89 -13.44 -13.04
CA ASP A 106 26.68 -14.04 -11.95
C ASP A 106 25.90 -15.13 -11.19
N HIS A 107 24.57 -15.00 -11.14
CA HIS A 107 23.67 -15.97 -10.50
C HIS A 107 23.02 -16.95 -11.47
N GLY A 108 23.37 -16.91 -12.76
CA GLY A 108 22.84 -17.83 -13.78
C GLY A 108 21.35 -17.69 -14.00
N VAL A 109 20.79 -16.51 -13.76
CA VAL A 109 19.38 -16.20 -14.01
C VAL A 109 19.19 -16.08 -15.53
N PRO A 110 18.32 -16.86 -16.17
CA PRO A 110 18.07 -16.75 -17.60
C PRO A 110 17.46 -15.39 -17.94
N GLU A 111 17.70 -14.91 -19.16
CA GLU A 111 17.00 -13.73 -19.65
C GLU A 111 15.49 -13.94 -19.56
N ALA A 112 14.79 -12.97 -18.97
CA ALA A 112 13.34 -13.01 -18.89
C ALA A 112 12.76 -12.91 -20.32
N ASP A 113 11.77 -13.74 -20.62
CA ASP A 113 10.95 -13.56 -21.81
C ASP A 113 10.10 -12.30 -21.63
N THR A 114 10.57 -11.20 -22.19
CA THR A 114 9.88 -9.90 -22.14
C THR A 114 8.81 -9.75 -23.21
N SER A 115 8.58 -10.76 -24.04
CA SER A 115 7.52 -10.75 -25.05
C SER A 115 6.11 -10.70 -24.43
N ASN A 116 6.00 -11.19 -23.18
CA ASN A 116 4.84 -11.03 -22.32
C ASN A 116 5.25 -10.12 -21.16
N GLY A 117 5.65 -8.90 -21.41
CA GLY A 117 6.01 -7.95 -20.35
C GLY A 117 5.01 -7.97 -19.19
N PRO A 118 5.31 -7.45 -18.00
CA PRO A 118 4.39 -7.50 -16.88
C PRO A 118 3.03 -6.97 -17.34
N GLU A 119 2.07 -7.89 -17.44
CA GLU A 119 0.69 -7.55 -17.75
C GLU A 119 0.23 -6.60 -16.64
N GLY A 120 0.08 -5.33 -16.95
CA GLY A 120 -0.15 -4.27 -15.97
C GLY A 120 0.82 -3.09 -16.15
N GLY A 121 1.94 -3.35 -16.79
CA GLY A 121 2.93 -2.36 -17.20
C GLY A 121 3.63 -1.66 -16.04
N LEU A 122 4.79 -1.06 -16.32
CA LEU A 122 5.53 -0.21 -15.38
C LEU A 122 4.77 1.06 -14.96
N LEU A 123 3.58 1.31 -15.49
CA LEU A 123 2.79 2.53 -15.33
C LEU A 123 1.54 2.36 -14.46
N GLY A 124 1.47 1.30 -13.65
CA GLY A 124 0.36 1.04 -12.72
C GLY A 124 0.11 2.15 -11.67
N TRP A 125 1.00 3.13 -11.61
CA TRP A 125 0.96 4.29 -10.71
C TRP A 125 0.52 5.60 -11.41
N THR A 126 0.05 5.54 -12.65
CA THR A 126 -0.45 6.73 -13.37
C THR A 126 -1.95 6.94 -13.13
N GLU A 127 -2.43 8.16 -13.36
CA GLU A 127 -3.86 8.49 -13.29
C GLU A 127 -4.68 7.63 -14.28
N ALA A 128 -4.12 7.34 -15.43
CA ALA A 128 -4.75 6.51 -16.47
C ALA A 128 -5.01 5.07 -15.99
N THR A 129 -4.18 4.55 -15.10
CA THR A 129 -4.33 3.20 -14.51
C THR A 129 -5.15 3.22 -13.22
N ALA A 130 -4.87 4.19 -12.34
CA ALA A 130 -5.52 4.29 -11.05
C ALA A 130 -7.03 4.61 -11.15
N GLY A 131 -7.44 5.42 -12.12
CA GLY A 131 -8.85 5.73 -12.35
C GLY A 131 -9.70 4.48 -12.58
N PRO A 132 -9.42 3.65 -13.59
CA PRO A 132 -10.10 2.37 -13.80
C PRO A 132 -10.04 1.41 -12.61
N GLN A 133 -8.91 1.34 -11.87
CA GLN A 133 -8.80 0.52 -10.67
C GLN A 133 -9.77 0.98 -9.57
N ILE A 134 -9.89 2.29 -9.35
CA ILE A 134 -10.88 2.85 -8.40
C ILE A 134 -12.30 2.54 -8.86
N GLU A 135 -12.62 2.71 -10.14
CA GLU A 135 -13.94 2.35 -10.67
C GLU A 135 -14.29 0.88 -10.39
N GLU A 136 -13.31 -0.01 -10.53
CA GLU A 136 -13.52 -1.43 -10.24
C GLU A 136 -13.75 -1.66 -8.74
N ALA A 137 -12.99 -1.03 -7.88
CA ALA A 137 -13.17 -1.10 -6.43
C ALA A 137 -14.54 -0.56 -5.97
N LEU A 138 -15.01 0.53 -6.57
CA LEU A 138 -16.30 1.16 -6.25
C LEU A 138 -17.55 0.30 -6.61
N LYS A 139 -17.38 -0.74 -7.41
CA LYS A 139 -18.46 -1.70 -7.73
C LYS A 139 -18.66 -2.74 -6.62
N ARG A 140 -17.72 -2.86 -5.67
CA ARG A 140 -17.68 -3.94 -4.68
C ARG A 140 -18.44 -3.58 -3.41
N LYS A 141 -19.38 -4.42 -3.00
CA LYS A 141 -20.20 -4.22 -1.79
C LYS A 141 -19.36 -4.14 -0.52
N ASN A 142 -18.31 -4.98 -0.44
CA ASN A 142 -17.51 -5.17 0.77
C ASN A 142 -16.27 -4.27 0.83
N VAL A 143 -15.96 -3.49 -0.21
CA VAL A 143 -14.94 -2.43 -0.13
C VAL A 143 -15.45 -1.32 0.77
N LYS A 144 -14.72 -1.03 1.85
CA LYS A 144 -15.10 -0.03 2.87
C LYS A 144 -14.05 1.06 3.03
N LEU A 145 -12.85 0.87 2.49
CA LEU A 145 -11.83 1.91 2.42
C LEU A 145 -11.06 1.84 1.10
N ILE A 146 -10.60 3.02 0.67
CA ILE A 146 -9.59 3.16 -0.38
C ILE A 146 -8.46 4.01 0.19
N ALA A 147 -7.22 3.52 0.07
CA ALA A 147 -6.02 4.25 0.44
C ALA A 147 -5.27 4.73 -0.79
N ASN A 148 -4.52 5.82 -0.67
CA ASN A 148 -3.59 6.28 -1.68
C ASN A 148 -2.15 6.25 -1.15
N ALA A 149 -1.29 5.49 -1.80
CA ALA A 149 0.09 5.30 -1.36
C ALA A 149 0.98 6.53 -1.57
N LEU A 150 0.72 7.38 -2.57
CA LEU A 150 1.59 8.51 -2.91
C LEU A 150 0.83 9.84 -3.00
N GLY A 151 0.96 10.65 -1.94
CA GLY A 151 0.43 12.02 -1.92
C GLY A 151 -1.06 12.11 -1.62
N THR A 152 -1.60 13.32 -1.73
CA THR A 152 -3.02 13.60 -1.51
C THR A 152 -3.77 13.32 -2.81
N PRO A 153 -4.79 12.43 -2.81
CA PRO A 153 -5.57 12.20 -4.02
C PRO A 153 -6.36 13.44 -4.45
N PRO A 154 -6.70 13.58 -5.76
CA PRO A 154 -7.52 14.67 -6.27
C PRO A 154 -8.88 14.77 -5.57
N ALA A 155 -9.36 16.00 -5.34
CA ALA A 155 -10.57 16.25 -4.54
C ALA A 155 -11.85 15.63 -5.15
N ASP A 156 -11.94 15.58 -6.46
CA ASP A 156 -13.05 14.93 -7.18
C ASP A 156 -13.06 13.40 -6.98
N ILE A 157 -11.89 12.78 -6.95
CA ILE A 157 -11.73 11.35 -6.64
C ILE A 157 -12.10 11.08 -5.18
N VAL A 158 -11.62 11.91 -4.24
CA VAL A 158 -11.99 11.80 -2.81
C VAL A 158 -13.51 11.84 -2.67
N LYS A 159 -14.13 12.87 -3.24
CA LYS A 159 -15.59 13.03 -3.19
C LYS A 159 -16.32 11.84 -3.81
N LYS A 160 -15.88 11.36 -4.95
CA LYS A 160 -16.49 10.21 -5.64
C LYS A 160 -16.50 8.94 -4.79
N ILE A 161 -15.40 8.67 -4.09
CA ILE A 161 -15.27 7.51 -3.20
C ILE A 161 -16.17 7.70 -1.97
N GLN A 162 -16.14 8.88 -1.34
CA GLN A 162 -16.95 9.20 -0.17
C GLN A 162 -18.47 9.20 -0.45
N ASP A 163 -18.90 9.62 -1.64
CA ASP A 163 -20.31 9.56 -2.08
C ASP A 163 -20.85 8.10 -2.13
N LYS A 164 -19.95 7.09 -2.13
CA LYS A 164 -20.29 5.66 -2.01
C LYS A 164 -20.29 5.14 -0.57
N GLY A 165 -20.00 6.01 0.41
CA GLY A 165 -19.86 5.61 1.82
C GLY A 165 -18.59 4.83 2.11
N ILE A 166 -17.54 4.99 1.29
CA ILE A 166 -16.23 4.35 1.42
C ILE A 166 -15.26 5.37 1.99
N LEU A 167 -14.48 4.98 3.01
CA LEU A 167 -13.50 5.86 3.64
C LEU A 167 -12.27 6.05 2.74
N VAL A 168 -11.74 7.27 2.70
CA VAL A 168 -10.53 7.61 1.94
C VAL A 168 -9.41 7.99 2.88
N GLY A 169 -8.24 7.37 2.70
CA GLY A 169 -7.03 7.72 3.44
C GLY A 169 -5.81 7.84 2.54
N ALA A 170 -4.72 8.35 3.08
CA ALA A 170 -3.46 8.41 2.35
C ALA A 170 -2.25 8.27 3.29
N LEU A 171 -1.15 7.75 2.72
CA LEU A 171 0.13 7.61 3.40
C LEU A 171 0.85 8.96 3.49
N CYS A 172 1.52 9.18 4.61
CA CYS A 172 2.41 10.32 4.79
C CYS A 172 3.59 10.00 5.71
N GLY A 173 4.74 10.58 5.41
CA GLY A 173 5.96 10.51 6.22
C GLY A 173 6.35 11.86 6.84
N LYS A 174 5.51 12.89 6.73
CA LYS A 174 5.80 14.26 7.24
C LYS A 174 4.51 14.98 7.63
N ILE A 175 4.60 15.84 8.67
CA ILE A 175 3.48 16.67 9.15
C ILE A 175 2.82 17.49 8.03
N LYS A 176 3.64 18.06 7.12
CA LYS A 176 3.11 18.85 6.00
C LYS A 176 2.15 18.05 5.11
N GLN A 177 2.47 16.79 4.84
CA GLN A 177 1.62 15.89 4.06
C GLN A 177 0.33 15.56 4.81
N ALA A 178 0.43 15.22 6.11
CA ALA A 178 -0.73 14.94 6.95
C ALA A 178 -1.73 16.11 6.99
N LYS A 179 -1.23 17.35 7.13
CA LYS A 179 -2.07 18.55 7.07
C LYS A 179 -2.74 18.72 5.71
N ALA A 180 -2.02 18.48 4.62
CA ALA A 180 -2.59 18.54 3.27
C ALA A 180 -3.70 17.49 3.08
N HIS A 181 -3.52 16.27 3.60
CA HIS A 181 -4.56 15.23 3.58
C HIS A 181 -5.81 15.66 4.35
N LYS A 182 -5.63 16.24 5.55
CA LYS A 182 -6.74 16.78 6.35
C LYS A 182 -7.47 17.90 5.61
N GLU A 183 -6.74 18.84 5.03
CA GLU A 183 -7.30 19.97 4.26
C GLU A 183 -8.07 19.50 3.02
N ALA A 184 -7.63 18.40 2.41
CA ALA A 184 -8.33 17.77 1.29
C ALA A 184 -9.57 16.96 1.70
N GLY A 185 -9.86 16.85 3.00
CA GLY A 185 -11.05 16.20 3.51
C GLY A 185 -10.99 14.66 3.52
N LEU A 186 -9.80 14.09 3.63
CA LEU A 186 -9.66 12.63 3.80
C LEU A 186 -10.24 12.19 5.15
N ASP A 187 -10.65 10.92 5.25
CA ASP A 187 -11.28 10.36 6.44
C ASP A 187 -10.27 9.85 7.47
N PHE A 188 -9.07 9.46 7.04
CA PHE A 188 -7.99 8.98 7.91
C PHE A 188 -6.61 9.19 7.29
N ILE A 189 -5.59 9.09 8.10
CA ILE A 189 -4.18 9.21 7.71
C ILE A 189 -3.42 7.94 8.07
N ILE A 190 -2.49 7.53 7.21
CA ILE A 190 -1.54 6.46 7.48
C ILE A 190 -0.17 7.10 7.69
N ALA A 191 0.26 7.18 8.95
CA ALA A 191 1.54 7.78 9.34
C ALA A 191 2.64 6.74 9.25
N GLN A 192 3.40 6.74 8.16
CA GLN A 192 4.44 5.76 7.88
C GLN A 192 5.83 6.31 8.24
N GLY A 193 6.43 5.73 9.27
CA GLY A 193 7.81 6.04 9.67
C GLY A 193 8.85 5.37 8.78
N GLY A 194 10.11 5.77 8.97
CA GLY A 194 11.25 5.31 8.18
C GLY A 194 11.58 3.82 8.28
N GLU A 195 11.00 3.11 9.26
CA GLU A 195 11.12 1.65 9.40
C GLU A 195 10.08 0.89 8.56
N GLY A 196 9.24 1.59 7.80
CA GLY A 196 8.29 0.97 6.88
C GLY A 196 8.95 0.42 5.63
N GLY A 197 8.29 -0.51 4.95
CA GLY A 197 8.65 -0.98 3.63
C GLY A 197 8.26 0.01 2.52
N GLY A 198 8.97 -0.01 1.40
CA GLY A 198 8.72 0.82 0.23
C GLY A 198 9.20 2.27 0.38
N HIS A 199 8.50 3.20 -0.26
CA HIS A 199 8.83 4.62 -0.20
C HIS A 199 8.47 5.22 1.15
N THR A 200 9.44 5.57 1.97
CA THR A 200 9.25 6.15 3.30
C THR A 200 9.83 7.56 3.40
N GLY A 201 9.49 8.26 4.50
CA GLY A 201 10.22 9.45 4.95
C GLY A 201 11.45 9.06 5.78
N GLU A 202 12.18 10.09 6.24
CA GLU A 202 13.40 9.92 7.06
C GLU A 202 13.10 9.88 8.57
N ILE A 203 11.85 10.17 8.99
CA ILE A 203 11.48 10.28 10.39
C ILE A 203 11.08 8.90 10.90
N GLY A 204 11.76 8.43 11.95
CA GLY A 204 11.43 7.17 12.60
C GLY A 204 10.02 7.16 13.19
N SER A 205 9.39 6.00 13.19
CA SER A 205 7.99 5.76 13.54
C SER A 205 7.60 6.34 14.90
N ILE A 206 8.39 6.06 15.93
CA ILE A 206 8.11 6.51 17.31
C ILE A 206 8.12 8.05 17.46
N VAL A 207 8.83 8.75 16.58
CA VAL A 207 8.88 10.22 16.55
C VAL A 207 7.74 10.77 15.67
N LEU A 208 7.49 10.12 14.53
CA LEU A 208 6.52 10.59 13.54
C LEU A 208 5.08 10.51 14.03
N TRP A 209 4.69 9.37 14.63
CA TRP A 209 3.29 9.12 15.00
C TRP A 209 2.70 10.19 15.91
N PRO A 210 3.28 10.51 17.08
CA PRO A 210 2.72 11.55 17.94
C PRO A 210 2.71 12.92 17.27
N GLN A 211 3.74 13.26 16.49
CA GLN A 211 3.77 14.53 15.76
C GLN A 211 2.62 14.69 14.77
N ILE A 212 2.28 13.61 14.04
CA ILE A 212 1.17 13.65 13.09
C ILE A 212 -0.15 13.69 13.83
N ILE A 213 -0.34 12.86 14.86
CA ILE A 213 -1.55 12.83 15.68
C ILE A 213 -1.85 14.22 16.24
N ASP A 214 -0.88 14.85 16.86
CA ASP A 214 -1.02 16.21 17.42
C ASP A 214 -1.34 17.25 16.32
N ALA A 215 -0.74 17.10 15.14
CA ALA A 215 -0.90 18.05 14.04
C ALA A 215 -2.27 17.97 13.37
N VAL A 216 -2.93 16.81 13.41
CA VAL A 216 -4.23 16.59 12.73
C VAL A 216 -5.41 16.53 13.72
N GLY A 217 -5.14 16.46 15.05
CA GLY A 217 -6.16 16.47 16.08
C GLY A 217 -7.13 15.29 15.99
N ASP A 218 -8.42 15.55 15.84
CA ASP A 218 -9.48 14.53 15.89
C ASP A 218 -9.49 13.58 14.70
N MET A 219 -8.67 13.81 13.67
CA MET A 219 -8.63 12.94 12.50
C MET A 219 -7.98 11.59 12.84
N PRO A 220 -8.60 10.45 12.50
CA PRO A 220 -8.03 9.14 12.74
C PRO A 220 -6.65 8.95 12.08
N VAL A 221 -5.67 8.48 12.86
CA VAL A 221 -4.33 8.16 12.38
C VAL A 221 -4.06 6.67 12.59
N LEU A 222 -3.65 6.00 11.54
CA LEU A 222 -3.12 4.64 11.57
C LEU A 222 -1.60 4.71 11.63
N ALA A 223 -1.00 4.05 12.62
CA ALA A 223 0.45 3.96 12.74
C ALA A 223 1.01 2.91 11.78
N ALA A 224 2.02 3.27 11.00
CA ALA A 224 2.70 2.40 10.07
C ALA A 224 4.23 2.51 10.21
N GLY A 225 4.94 1.45 9.85
CA GLY A 225 6.39 1.37 9.92
C GLY A 225 6.90 0.57 11.13
N GLY A 226 7.53 -0.58 10.87
CA GLY A 226 8.19 -1.42 11.88
C GLY A 226 7.28 -2.14 12.87
N ILE A 227 5.96 -2.24 12.61
CA ILE A 227 5.02 -2.91 13.52
C ILE A 227 4.87 -4.38 13.11
N GLY A 228 5.43 -5.28 13.91
CA GLY A 228 5.39 -6.73 13.68
C GLY A 228 4.73 -7.54 14.81
N ASN A 229 4.27 -6.90 15.89
CA ASN A 229 3.66 -7.62 17.02
C ASN A 229 2.71 -6.74 17.84
N GLY A 230 1.91 -7.38 18.71
CA GLY A 230 0.90 -6.70 19.53
C GLY A 230 1.47 -5.71 20.56
N ARG A 231 2.73 -5.87 20.99
CA ARG A 231 3.38 -4.93 21.91
C ARG A 231 3.64 -3.59 21.22
N GLN A 232 4.10 -3.63 19.98
CA GLN A 232 4.30 -2.42 19.16
C GLN A 232 2.96 -1.76 18.82
N MET A 233 1.93 -2.55 18.50
CA MET A 233 0.58 -2.04 18.33
C MET A 233 0.08 -1.31 19.59
N ALA A 234 0.25 -1.92 20.77
CA ALA A 234 -0.15 -1.28 22.03
C ALA A 234 0.60 0.03 22.28
N ALA A 235 1.89 0.09 21.95
CA ALA A 235 2.69 1.32 22.03
C ALA A 235 2.17 2.41 21.07
N ALA A 236 1.90 2.07 19.82
CA ALA A 236 1.34 3.02 18.84
C ALA A 236 -0.02 3.58 19.31
N MET A 237 -0.89 2.72 19.82
CA MET A 237 -2.19 3.15 20.37
C MET A 237 -2.07 3.99 21.64
N ALA A 238 -1.09 3.69 22.51
CA ALA A 238 -0.80 4.52 23.67
C ALA A 238 -0.31 5.94 23.29
N MET A 239 0.29 6.09 22.12
CA MET A 239 0.66 7.39 21.55
C MET A 239 -0.50 8.11 20.83
N GLY A 240 -1.71 7.51 20.80
CA GLY A 240 -2.91 8.11 20.24
C GLY A 240 -3.32 7.61 18.85
N ALA A 241 -2.62 6.64 18.28
CA ALA A 241 -3.06 6.02 17.04
C ALA A 241 -4.39 5.27 17.20
N GLN A 242 -5.25 5.33 16.22
CA GLN A 242 -6.54 4.61 16.24
C GLN A 242 -6.47 3.20 15.65
N GLY A 243 -5.33 2.80 15.15
CA GLY A 243 -5.06 1.46 14.61
C GLY A 243 -3.65 1.39 14.04
N ILE A 244 -3.33 0.26 13.47
CA ILE A 244 -2.05 0.02 12.80
C ILE A 244 -2.25 -0.34 11.34
N TRP A 245 -1.29 0.08 10.51
CA TRP A 245 -1.16 -0.32 9.12
C TRP A 245 0.15 -1.09 8.96
N ALA A 246 0.07 -2.39 8.70
CA ALA A 246 1.23 -3.27 8.60
C ALA A 246 1.29 -3.91 7.21
N GLY A 247 2.47 -3.95 6.62
CA GLY A 247 2.74 -4.55 5.31
C GLY A 247 3.68 -5.75 5.40
N SER A 248 4.95 -5.54 5.74
CA SER A 248 6.02 -6.56 5.69
C SER A 248 5.72 -7.80 6.53
N LEU A 249 4.97 -7.67 7.63
CA LEU A 249 4.53 -8.79 8.46
C LEU A 249 3.81 -9.87 7.64
N TRP A 250 3.00 -9.47 6.69
CA TRP A 250 2.16 -10.38 5.91
C TRP A 250 2.90 -11.15 4.81
N LEU A 251 4.18 -10.82 4.57
CA LEU A 251 5.03 -11.59 3.66
C LEU A 251 5.45 -12.95 4.23
N THR A 252 5.33 -13.12 5.56
CA THR A 252 5.79 -14.32 6.28
C THR A 252 4.68 -15.29 6.65
N VAL A 253 3.41 -14.92 6.46
CA VAL A 253 2.25 -15.78 6.79
C VAL A 253 2.04 -16.88 5.75
N GLU A 254 1.33 -17.94 6.13
CA GLU A 254 1.11 -19.08 5.25
C GLU A 254 0.28 -18.74 4.01
N GLU A 255 -0.65 -17.80 4.14
CA GLU A 255 -1.51 -17.33 3.06
C GLU A 255 -0.77 -16.46 2.03
N SER A 256 0.45 -16.01 2.35
CA SER A 256 1.25 -15.20 1.42
C SER A 256 1.71 -16.01 0.22
N HIS A 257 1.63 -15.41 -0.97
CA HIS A 257 2.20 -15.99 -2.21
C HIS A 257 3.74 -15.90 -2.26
N SER A 258 4.41 -15.45 -1.19
CA SER A 258 5.88 -15.42 -1.11
C SER A 258 6.46 -16.81 -1.34
N GLN A 259 7.47 -16.89 -2.20
CA GLN A 259 8.17 -18.15 -2.44
C GLN A 259 8.82 -18.67 -1.13
N PRO A 260 8.89 -20.00 -0.89
CA PRO A 260 9.45 -20.54 0.34
C PRO A 260 10.85 -20.00 0.70
N ALA A 261 11.73 -19.86 -0.30
CA ALA A 261 13.07 -19.31 -0.08
C ALA A 261 13.05 -17.83 0.33
N GLN A 262 12.16 -17.03 -0.25
CA GLN A 262 11.98 -15.63 0.15
C GLN A 262 11.46 -15.53 1.58
N ARG A 263 10.44 -16.33 1.92
CA ARG A 263 9.87 -16.36 3.27
C ARG A 263 10.90 -16.73 4.32
N GLU A 264 11.75 -17.72 4.04
CA GLU A 264 12.85 -18.10 4.93
C GLU A 264 13.85 -16.97 5.13
N SER A 265 14.17 -16.22 4.05
CA SER A 265 15.03 -15.04 4.15
C SER A 265 14.44 -13.96 5.05
N TYR A 266 13.13 -13.70 4.97
CA TYR A 266 12.47 -12.72 5.84
C TYR A 266 12.55 -13.10 7.33
N PHE A 267 12.48 -14.38 7.69
CA PHE A 267 12.66 -14.82 9.07
C PHE A 267 14.08 -14.60 9.62
N CYS A 268 15.05 -14.52 8.74
CA CYS A 268 16.45 -14.32 9.12
C CYS A 268 16.85 -12.84 9.22
N LEU A 269 15.99 -11.89 8.86
CA LEU A 269 16.27 -10.47 8.98
C LEU A 269 16.36 -10.04 10.44
N LEU A 270 17.48 -9.45 10.81
CA LEU A 270 17.77 -9.01 12.19
C LEU A 270 17.32 -7.58 12.49
N TYR A 271 16.92 -6.83 11.48
CA TYR A 271 16.43 -5.45 11.55
C TYR A 271 15.23 -5.27 10.64
N THR A 272 14.39 -4.32 10.99
CA THR A 272 13.14 -4.01 10.27
C THR A 272 13.38 -2.91 9.25
N SER A 273 14.43 -3.00 8.46
CA SER A 273 14.48 -2.20 7.26
C SER A 273 13.49 -2.74 6.24
N ASP A 274 13.26 -2.02 5.21
CA ASP A 274 12.39 -2.41 4.13
C ASP A 274 12.80 -3.80 3.60
N ALA A 275 11.98 -4.81 3.83
CA ALA A 275 12.25 -6.15 3.32
C ALA A 275 12.32 -6.20 1.78
N ALA A 276 11.79 -5.19 1.09
CA ALA A 276 11.94 -5.03 -0.35
C ALA A 276 13.32 -4.43 -0.72
N ASP A 277 13.87 -3.54 0.11
CA ASP A 277 15.22 -3.00 -0.09
C ASP A 277 16.29 -4.01 0.31
N ASP A 278 16.04 -4.84 1.33
CA ASP A 278 16.95 -5.89 1.79
C ASP A 278 17.02 -7.10 0.84
N MET A 279 16.10 -7.23 -0.09
CA MET A 279 16.19 -8.23 -1.16
C MET A 279 17.31 -7.93 -2.18
N GLN A 280 18.09 -6.87 -1.96
CA GLN A 280 19.30 -6.58 -2.71
C GLN A 280 20.55 -7.32 -2.16
N CYS A 281 20.39 -8.17 -1.17
CA CYS A 281 21.48 -9.00 -0.62
C CYS A 281 21.62 -10.32 -1.35
#